data_59c43e216267702675e65ab931c7ad0b
#
_entry.id   59c43e216267702675e65ab931c7ad0b
#
_cell.length_a   1.000
_cell.length_b   1.000
_cell.length_c   1.000
_cell.angle_alpha   90.00
_cell.angle_beta   90.00
_cell.angle_gamma   90.00
#
_symmetry.space_group_name_H-M   'P 1'
#
loop_
_entity.id
_entity.type
_entity.pdbx_description
1 polymer ?
#
loop_
_entity_poly.entity_id
_entity_poly.type
_entity_poly.pdbx_seq_one_letter_code
_entity_poly.pdbx_strand_id
1 'polypeptide(L)'
;STEGGMGSSTSSRDNPAKTAKFSINPGVIIVDDEGKEVSPGSGIRGKIGTSGLVPEGYYKDPDKSAETFKEFNGIRYSFPGDYALLEEDGSITLLGRGSNCINTAGEKVYPEEVEEALKLNDSVYDCLVVGLPDEKFGQKVVAVVSSEKDNDPSEAELIAFLKTSLAGYKVPKSILLTEEVKRAPNGKANYKWAKEFAESSLS
;
A
#
# COMPACT_ATOMS: atom_id res chain seq x y z
N SER A 1 3.70 -11.52 -5.26
CA SER A 1 2.60 -11.65 -6.23
C SER A 1 2.61 -13.04 -6.86
N THR A 2 1.46 -13.52 -7.31
CA THR A 2 1.35 -14.79 -8.06
C THR A 2 1.93 -14.67 -9.46
N GLU A 3 2.04 -13.48 -9.99
CA GLU A 3 2.59 -13.15 -11.32
C GLU A 3 4.12 -13.04 -11.32
N GLY A 4 4.77 -13.02 -10.17
CA GLY A 4 6.23 -12.97 -10.05
C GLY A 4 6.71 -12.52 -8.68
N GLY A 5 7.92 -12.91 -8.31
CA GLY A 5 8.58 -12.49 -7.07
C GLY A 5 9.23 -11.12 -7.24
N MET A 6 8.81 -10.12 -6.49
CA MET A 6 9.29 -8.74 -6.61
C MET A 6 10.52 -8.47 -5.74
N GLY A 7 10.56 -9.04 -4.56
CA GLY A 7 11.62 -8.82 -3.60
C GLY A 7 11.53 -9.73 -2.39
N SER A 8 12.51 -9.62 -1.50
CA SER A 8 12.57 -10.36 -0.25
C SER A 8 13.02 -9.45 0.89
N SER A 9 12.58 -9.79 2.09
CA SER A 9 13.10 -9.20 3.32
C SER A 9 13.49 -10.31 4.28
N THR A 10 14.53 -10.05 5.07
CA THR A 10 14.95 -10.97 6.14
C THR A 10 14.70 -10.29 7.47
N SER A 11 14.01 -10.97 8.36
CA SER A 11 13.77 -10.52 9.73
C SER A 11 14.48 -11.43 10.72
N SER A 12 15.11 -10.85 11.73
CA SER A 12 15.67 -11.56 12.86
C SER A 12 15.25 -10.89 14.16
N ARG A 13 15.46 -11.58 15.29
CA ARG A 13 15.14 -11.03 16.62
C ARG A 13 15.92 -9.75 16.92
N ASP A 14 17.17 -9.66 16.42
CA ASP A 14 18.07 -8.50 16.65
C ASP A 14 17.92 -7.41 15.58
N ASN A 15 17.30 -7.75 14.45
CA ASN A 15 17.06 -6.83 13.35
C ASN A 15 15.71 -7.14 12.70
N PRO A 16 14.60 -6.68 13.29
CA PRO A 16 13.28 -6.88 12.72
C PRO A 16 13.15 -6.19 11.37
N ALA A 17 12.64 -6.91 10.37
CA ALA A 17 12.42 -6.33 9.05
C ALA A 17 11.40 -5.18 9.15
N LYS A 18 11.70 -4.07 8.49
CA LYS A 18 10.71 -3.04 8.23
C LYS A 18 9.71 -3.59 7.22
N THR A 19 8.43 -3.59 7.55
CA THR A 19 7.39 -4.32 6.84
C THR A 19 7.20 -3.89 5.37
N ALA A 20 7.47 -2.63 5.04
CA ALA A 20 7.34 -2.09 3.68
C ALA A 20 8.65 -2.08 2.86
N LYS A 21 9.81 -2.41 3.46
CA LYS A 21 11.11 -2.34 2.78
C LYS A 21 11.63 -3.71 2.37
N PHE A 22 12.01 -3.84 1.08
CA PHE A 22 12.45 -5.10 0.47
C PHE A 22 13.70 -4.89 -0.38
N SER A 23 14.59 -5.88 -0.38
CA SER A 23 15.62 -6.00 -1.41
C SER A 23 14.96 -6.51 -2.70
N ILE A 24 15.25 -5.88 -3.84
CA ILE A 24 14.67 -6.29 -5.13
C ILE A 24 15.37 -7.54 -5.68
N ASN A 25 14.59 -8.39 -6.35
CA ASN A 25 15.11 -9.53 -7.06
C ASN A 25 15.70 -9.09 -8.43
N PRO A 26 16.66 -9.84 -8.99
CA PRO A 26 17.11 -9.62 -10.37
C PRO A 26 15.93 -9.61 -11.35
N GLY A 27 15.96 -8.69 -12.31
CA GLY A 27 14.87 -8.54 -13.30
C GLY A 27 13.65 -7.76 -12.82
N VAL A 28 13.73 -7.11 -11.66
CA VAL A 28 12.72 -6.15 -11.20
C VAL A 28 13.07 -4.75 -11.65
N ILE A 29 12.09 -4.02 -12.16
CA ILE A 29 12.17 -2.60 -12.51
C ILE A 29 11.05 -1.81 -11.86
N ILE A 30 11.27 -0.52 -11.70
CA ILE A 30 10.24 0.44 -11.29
C ILE A 30 10.04 1.41 -12.45
N VAL A 31 8.79 1.56 -12.91
CA VAL A 31 8.45 2.41 -14.05
C VAL A 31 7.42 3.45 -13.61
N ASP A 32 7.67 4.73 -13.87
CA ASP A 32 6.77 5.81 -13.52
C ASP A 32 5.48 5.83 -14.37
N ASP A 33 4.59 6.78 -14.08
CA ASP A 33 3.32 6.90 -14.82
C ASP A 33 3.52 7.40 -16.27
N GLU A 34 4.70 7.94 -16.61
CA GLU A 34 5.10 8.35 -17.97
C GLU A 34 5.74 7.22 -18.77
N GLY A 35 5.97 6.06 -18.16
CA GLY A 35 6.61 4.91 -18.79
C GLY A 35 8.12 4.98 -18.82
N LYS A 36 8.76 5.73 -17.91
CA LYS A 36 10.21 5.79 -17.74
C LYS A 36 10.65 4.99 -16.53
N GLU A 37 11.81 4.36 -16.64
CA GLU A 37 12.43 3.67 -15.51
C GLU A 37 12.87 4.67 -14.43
N VAL A 38 12.49 4.39 -13.18
CA VAL A 38 12.77 5.26 -12.02
C VAL A 38 14.21 5.04 -11.55
N SER A 39 14.95 6.12 -11.36
CA SER A 39 16.30 6.08 -10.81
C SER A 39 16.29 5.93 -9.28
N PRO A 40 17.26 5.19 -8.70
CA PRO A 40 17.41 5.08 -7.25
C PRO A 40 17.50 6.45 -6.56
N GLY A 41 16.81 6.61 -5.43
CA GLY A 41 16.85 7.83 -4.62
C GLY A 41 16.13 9.04 -5.21
N SER A 42 15.44 8.90 -6.37
CA SER A 42 14.74 10.02 -7.02
C SER A 42 13.50 10.50 -6.27
N GLY A 43 12.95 9.71 -5.35
CA GLY A 43 11.68 9.98 -4.69
C GLY A 43 10.45 9.82 -5.60
N ILE A 44 10.65 9.43 -6.87
CA ILE A 44 9.56 9.20 -7.82
C ILE A 44 8.97 7.81 -7.57
N ARG A 45 7.64 7.75 -7.38
CA ARG A 45 6.95 6.48 -7.30
C ARG A 45 6.74 5.86 -8.68
N GLY A 46 6.76 4.54 -8.76
CA GLY A 46 6.48 3.83 -10.00
C GLY A 46 5.86 2.46 -9.77
N LYS A 47 5.37 1.88 -10.85
CA LYS A 47 4.84 0.50 -10.88
C LYS A 47 5.98 -0.49 -10.86
N ILE A 48 5.83 -1.52 -10.05
CA ILE A 48 6.79 -2.62 -10.00
C ILE A 48 6.55 -3.56 -11.18
N GLY A 49 7.58 -3.76 -12.00
CA GLY A 49 7.60 -4.75 -13.07
C GLY A 49 8.58 -5.87 -12.77
N THR A 50 8.21 -7.11 -13.04
CA THR A 50 9.09 -8.28 -12.89
C THR A 50 9.23 -9.00 -14.23
N SER A 51 10.47 -9.30 -14.65
CA SER A 51 10.80 -10.09 -15.85
C SER A 51 11.19 -11.53 -15.48
N GLY A 52 11.54 -12.34 -16.46
CA GLY A 52 11.92 -13.74 -16.32
C GLY A 52 10.77 -14.68 -16.69
N LEU A 53 10.35 -15.54 -15.78
CA LEU A 53 9.22 -16.45 -16.01
C LEU A 53 7.89 -15.69 -15.89
N VAL A 54 7.56 -14.93 -16.92
CA VAL A 54 6.32 -14.13 -16.99
C VAL A 54 5.21 -14.98 -17.63
N PRO A 55 4.02 -15.10 -17.01
CA PRO A 55 2.88 -15.79 -17.58
C PRO A 55 2.48 -15.26 -18.98
N GLU A 56 1.91 -16.09 -19.82
CA GLU A 56 1.40 -15.66 -21.12
C GLU A 56 0.19 -14.73 -20.99
N GLY A 57 -0.65 -14.96 -19.97
CA GLY A 57 -1.81 -14.13 -19.70
C GLY A 57 -2.74 -14.77 -18.66
N TYR A 58 -3.84 -14.07 -18.39
CA TYR A 58 -4.94 -14.60 -17.61
C TYR A 58 -5.91 -15.39 -18.48
N TYR A 59 -6.39 -16.51 -17.97
CA TYR A 59 -7.32 -17.36 -18.70
C TYR A 59 -8.63 -16.61 -19.02
N LYS A 60 -8.98 -16.54 -20.32
CA LYS A 60 -10.18 -15.86 -20.83
C LYS A 60 -10.32 -14.37 -20.46
N ASP A 61 -9.21 -13.70 -20.14
CA ASP A 61 -9.19 -12.29 -19.82
C ASP A 61 -8.06 -11.56 -20.58
N PRO A 62 -8.26 -11.32 -21.91
CA PRO A 62 -7.25 -10.69 -22.75
C PRO A 62 -6.96 -9.24 -22.36
N ASP A 63 -7.98 -8.49 -21.92
CA ASP A 63 -7.84 -7.08 -21.56
C ASP A 63 -6.94 -6.90 -20.33
N LYS A 64 -7.23 -7.65 -19.27
CA LYS A 64 -6.38 -7.66 -18.08
C LYS A 64 -4.99 -8.22 -18.35
N SER A 65 -4.87 -9.20 -19.25
CA SER A 65 -3.58 -9.74 -19.69
C SER A 65 -2.73 -8.68 -20.37
N ALA A 66 -3.30 -7.91 -21.30
CA ALA A 66 -2.62 -6.81 -21.98
C ALA A 66 -2.27 -5.65 -21.04
N GLU A 67 -3.08 -5.40 -20.02
CA GLU A 67 -2.81 -4.40 -18.99
C GLU A 67 -1.64 -4.83 -18.08
N THR A 68 -1.56 -6.11 -17.73
CA THR A 68 -0.59 -6.63 -16.76
C THR A 68 0.73 -7.04 -17.40
N PHE A 69 0.70 -7.72 -18.55
CA PHE A 69 1.89 -8.28 -19.19
C PHE A 69 2.29 -7.43 -20.39
N LYS A 70 3.33 -6.61 -20.19
CA LYS A 70 3.78 -5.61 -21.17
C LYS A 70 5.23 -5.81 -21.54
N GLU A 71 5.58 -5.37 -22.73
CA GLU A 71 6.97 -5.25 -23.16
C GLU A 71 7.51 -3.86 -22.76
N PHE A 72 8.70 -3.85 -22.18
CA PHE A 72 9.45 -2.66 -21.86
C PHE A 72 10.91 -2.84 -22.29
N ASN A 73 11.40 -1.98 -23.18
CA ASN A 73 12.74 -2.06 -23.76
C ASN A 73 13.07 -3.45 -24.38
N GLY A 74 12.10 -4.07 -25.06
CA GLY A 74 12.28 -5.40 -25.70
C GLY A 74 12.24 -6.57 -24.73
N ILE A 75 11.94 -6.36 -23.47
CA ILE A 75 11.80 -7.40 -22.45
C ILE A 75 10.36 -7.44 -21.95
N ARG A 76 9.81 -8.65 -21.82
CA ARG A 76 8.47 -8.85 -21.29
C ARG A 76 8.46 -8.82 -19.77
N TYR A 77 7.59 -8.00 -19.20
CA TYR A 77 7.39 -7.82 -17.76
C TYR A 77 5.95 -8.09 -17.35
N SER A 78 5.80 -8.51 -16.09
CA SER A 78 4.53 -8.50 -15.37
C SER A 78 4.45 -7.26 -14.48
N PHE A 79 3.39 -6.44 -14.64
CA PHE A 79 3.08 -5.26 -13.82
C PHE A 79 1.74 -5.50 -13.10
N PRO A 80 1.71 -6.18 -11.95
CA PRO A 80 0.45 -6.53 -11.27
C PRO A 80 -0.28 -5.35 -10.61
N GLY A 81 0.28 -4.14 -10.71
CA GLY A 81 -0.33 -2.90 -10.23
C GLY A 81 0.11 -2.47 -8.84
N ASP A 82 1.18 -3.05 -8.32
CA ASP A 82 1.81 -2.60 -7.09
C ASP A 82 2.77 -1.44 -7.37
N TYR A 83 2.78 -0.43 -6.50
CA TYR A 83 3.64 0.76 -6.59
C TYR A 83 4.69 0.75 -5.49
N ALA A 84 5.87 1.29 -5.80
CA ALA A 84 6.97 1.44 -4.86
C ALA A 84 7.78 2.71 -5.11
N LEU A 85 8.61 3.06 -4.14
CA LEU A 85 9.76 3.95 -4.28
C LEU A 85 11.01 3.10 -4.43
N LEU A 86 11.94 3.52 -5.30
CA LEU A 86 13.27 2.93 -5.40
C LEU A 86 14.22 3.78 -4.56
N GLU A 87 14.71 3.19 -3.48
CA GLU A 87 15.58 3.86 -2.52
C GLU A 87 16.99 4.04 -3.07
N GLU A 88 17.77 4.94 -2.47
CA GLU A 88 19.16 5.21 -2.87
C GLU A 88 20.06 3.97 -2.75
N ASP A 89 19.80 3.10 -1.78
CA ASP A 89 20.49 1.83 -1.56
C ASP A 89 20.07 0.70 -2.51
N GLY A 90 19.19 0.99 -3.47
CA GLY A 90 18.65 0.03 -4.42
C GLY A 90 17.56 -0.90 -3.86
N SER A 91 17.15 -0.74 -2.61
CA SER A 91 15.97 -1.41 -2.06
C SER A 91 14.69 -0.72 -2.52
N ILE A 92 13.54 -1.36 -2.32
CA ILE A 92 12.24 -0.74 -2.58
C ILE A 92 11.47 -0.55 -1.28
N THR A 93 10.75 0.56 -1.20
CA THR A 93 9.69 0.77 -0.23
C THR A 93 8.36 0.57 -0.93
N LEU A 94 7.66 -0.52 -0.60
CA LEU A 94 6.35 -0.83 -1.16
C LEU A 94 5.33 0.18 -0.65
N LEU A 95 4.62 0.83 -1.58
CA LEU A 95 3.56 1.77 -1.24
C LEU A 95 2.20 1.07 -1.14
N GLY A 96 1.91 0.16 -2.06
CA GLY A 96 0.66 -0.58 -2.12
C GLY A 96 0.06 -0.66 -3.52
N ARG A 97 -1.19 -1.09 -3.61
CA ARG A 97 -1.88 -1.25 -4.90
C ARG A 97 -2.46 0.06 -5.41
N GLY A 98 -2.20 0.36 -6.67
CA GLY A 98 -2.75 1.54 -7.34
C GLY A 98 -4.27 1.57 -7.40
N SER A 99 -4.95 0.41 -7.43
CA SER A 99 -6.41 0.31 -7.41
C SER A 99 -7.04 0.79 -6.08
N ASN A 100 -6.28 0.78 -4.98
CA ASN A 100 -6.75 1.21 -3.66
C ASN A 100 -6.33 2.64 -3.33
N CYS A 101 -5.58 3.29 -4.24
CA CYS A 101 -5.05 4.62 -4.02
C CYS A 101 -6.14 5.64 -3.76
N ILE A 102 -5.99 6.41 -2.69
CA ILE A 102 -6.90 7.48 -2.28
C ILE A 102 -6.40 8.79 -2.90
N ASN A 103 -7.28 9.51 -3.60
CA ASN A 103 -6.95 10.81 -4.18
C ASN A 103 -7.51 11.92 -3.27
N THR A 104 -6.64 12.53 -2.49
CA THR A 104 -7.01 13.61 -1.57
C THR A 104 -6.33 14.93 -1.98
N ALA A 105 -7.11 15.94 -2.32
CA ALA A 105 -6.62 17.26 -2.76
C ALA A 105 -5.58 17.19 -3.91
N GLY A 106 -5.70 16.22 -4.83
CA GLY A 106 -4.74 16.00 -5.92
C GLY A 106 -3.54 15.13 -5.56
N GLU A 107 -3.35 14.84 -4.28
CA GLU A 107 -2.28 13.96 -3.80
C GLU A 107 -2.72 12.50 -3.76
N LYS A 108 -1.79 11.59 -3.97
CA LYS A 108 -2.05 10.15 -3.91
C LYS A 108 -1.58 9.57 -2.58
N VAL A 109 -2.51 8.93 -1.86
CA VAL A 109 -2.25 8.23 -0.61
C VAL A 109 -2.52 6.75 -0.81
N TYR A 110 -1.53 5.92 -0.52
CA TYR A 110 -1.67 4.48 -0.55
C TYR A 110 -2.11 3.99 0.83
N PRO A 111 -3.25 3.29 0.94
CA PRO A 111 -3.74 2.76 2.21
C PRO A 111 -2.68 1.99 2.98
N GLU A 112 -1.96 1.12 2.29
CA GLU A 112 -0.97 0.23 2.87
C GLU A 112 0.18 0.99 3.54
N GLU A 113 0.59 2.15 3.01
CA GLU A 113 1.61 3.01 3.62
C GLU A 113 1.17 3.56 4.97
N VAL A 114 -0.10 3.98 5.07
CA VAL A 114 -0.68 4.50 6.31
C VAL A 114 -0.94 3.37 7.30
N GLU A 115 -1.40 2.21 6.83
CA GLU A 115 -1.61 1.01 7.63
C GLU A 115 -0.30 0.52 8.28
N GLU A 116 0.80 0.49 7.51
CA GLU A 116 2.12 0.14 8.04
C GLU A 116 2.60 1.12 9.11
N ALA A 117 2.39 2.43 8.89
CA ALA A 117 2.73 3.43 9.88
C ALA A 117 1.89 3.27 11.17
N LEU A 118 0.59 2.96 11.07
CA LEU A 118 -0.27 2.69 12.21
C LEU A 118 0.19 1.48 13.01
N LYS A 119 0.56 0.39 12.34
CA LYS A 119 1.03 -0.86 12.98
C LYS A 119 2.36 -0.75 13.71
N LEU A 120 3.11 0.35 13.53
CA LEU A 120 4.28 0.65 14.34
C LEU A 120 3.92 1.18 15.73
N ASN A 121 2.66 1.50 15.99
CA ASN A 121 2.17 1.85 17.32
C ASN A 121 1.77 0.60 18.08
N ASP A 122 2.36 0.39 19.25
CA ASP A 122 2.14 -0.81 20.09
C ASP A 122 0.69 -1.00 20.56
N SER A 123 -0.14 0.05 20.44
CA SER A 123 -1.58 -0.02 20.77
C SER A 123 -2.44 -0.55 19.62
N VAL A 124 -1.89 -0.69 18.41
CA VAL A 124 -2.63 -1.10 17.22
C VAL A 124 -2.41 -2.59 16.94
N TYR A 125 -3.49 -3.36 17.01
CA TYR A 125 -3.48 -4.78 16.64
C TYR A 125 -3.61 -4.96 15.13
N ASP A 126 -4.63 -4.33 14.51
CA ASP A 126 -4.84 -4.36 13.06
C ASP A 126 -5.53 -3.09 12.58
N CYS A 127 -5.34 -2.75 11.32
CA CYS A 127 -6.01 -1.59 10.73
C CYS A 127 -6.23 -1.76 9.23
N LEU A 128 -7.23 -1.04 8.71
CA LEU A 128 -7.46 -0.81 7.28
C LEU A 128 -7.72 0.68 7.04
N VAL A 129 -7.18 1.18 5.93
CA VAL A 129 -7.32 2.58 5.55
C VAL A 129 -8.10 2.71 4.24
N VAL A 130 -9.06 3.63 4.21
CA VAL A 130 -9.96 3.82 3.08
C VAL A 130 -10.16 5.29 2.75
N GLY A 131 -10.48 5.57 1.48
CA GLY A 131 -10.91 6.89 1.03
C GLY A 131 -12.43 6.99 1.08
N LEU A 132 -12.96 7.99 1.78
CA LEU A 132 -14.37 8.36 1.72
C LEU A 132 -14.58 9.65 0.91
N PRO A 133 -15.72 9.83 0.26
CA PRO A 133 -16.03 11.08 -0.42
C PRO A 133 -15.91 12.30 0.51
N ASP A 134 -15.35 13.38 0.00
CA ASP A 134 -15.18 14.64 0.73
C ASP A 134 -15.35 15.82 -0.25
N GLU A 135 -16.21 16.78 0.09
CA GLU A 135 -16.53 17.91 -0.79
C GLU A 135 -15.32 18.81 -1.09
N LYS A 136 -14.43 18.95 -0.11
CA LYS A 136 -13.26 19.84 -0.22
C LYS A 136 -12.06 19.17 -0.87
N PHE A 137 -11.83 17.88 -0.56
CA PHE A 137 -10.62 17.17 -0.94
C PHE A 137 -10.85 16.09 -2.01
N GLY A 138 -12.09 15.92 -2.48
CA GLY A 138 -12.50 14.80 -3.34
C GLY A 138 -12.63 13.50 -2.54
N GLN A 139 -11.58 13.11 -1.84
CA GLN A 139 -11.61 12.03 -0.86
C GLN A 139 -10.87 12.44 0.42
N LYS A 140 -11.36 12.00 1.57
CA LYS A 140 -10.67 12.04 2.87
C LYS A 140 -10.16 10.65 3.24
N VAL A 141 -8.96 10.62 3.84
CA VAL A 141 -8.37 9.39 4.37
C VAL A 141 -9.03 9.09 5.71
N VAL A 142 -9.51 7.85 5.88
CA VAL A 142 -10.11 7.35 7.12
C VAL A 142 -9.47 6.01 7.46
N ALA A 143 -9.09 5.82 8.72
CA ALA A 143 -8.59 4.56 9.24
C ALA A 143 -9.65 3.85 10.10
N VAL A 144 -9.74 2.54 9.97
CA VAL A 144 -10.49 1.65 10.86
C VAL A 144 -9.46 0.80 11.60
N VAL A 145 -9.45 0.88 12.92
CA VAL A 145 -8.39 0.32 13.77
C VAL A 145 -9.00 -0.57 14.86
N SER A 146 -8.41 -1.74 15.07
CA SER A 146 -8.61 -2.53 16.29
C SER A 146 -7.37 -2.42 17.17
N SER A 147 -7.59 -2.24 18.47
CA SER A 147 -6.52 -2.08 19.46
C SER A 147 -5.99 -3.41 19.97
N GLU A 148 -4.76 -3.40 20.45
CA GLU A 148 -4.20 -4.50 21.24
C GLU A 148 -4.99 -4.66 22.54
N LYS A 149 -5.01 -5.90 23.04
CA LYS A 149 -5.73 -6.23 24.28
C LYS A 149 -5.21 -5.40 25.45
N ASP A 150 -6.15 -4.86 26.22
CA ASP A 150 -5.87 -4.01 27.39
C ASP A 150 -5.21 -2.65 27.02
N ASN A 151 -5.25 -2.25 25.78
CA ASN A 151 -4.72 -0.99 25.27
C ASN A 151 -5.80 -0.29 24.42
N ASP A 152 -6.22 0.89 24.85
CA ASP A 152 -7.37 1.59 24.25
C ASP A 152 -6.93 3.01 23.80
N PRO A 153 -6.23 3.10 22.64
CA PRO A 153 -5.73 4.38 22.15
C PRO A 153 -6.87 5.27 21.70
N SER A 154 -6.76 6.56 22.00
CA SER A 154 -7.67 7.53 21.43
C SER A 154 -7.33 7.86 19.98
N GLU A 155 -8.31 8.32 19.21
CA GLU A 155 -8.10 8.86 17.85
C GLU A 155 -7.00 9.94 17.83
N ALA A 156 -7.02 10.85 18.82
CA ALA A 156 -6.07 11.95 18.90
C ALA A 156 -4.62 11.47 19.09
N GLU A 157 -4.39 10.44 19.91
CA GLU A 157 -3.07 9.85 20.13
C GLU A 157 -2.54 9.18 18.86
N LEU A 158 -3.36 8.41 18.15
CA LEU A 158 -2.97 7.78 16.90
C LEU A 158 -2.69 8.81 15.79
N ILE A 159 -3.50 9.87 15.69
CA ILE A 159 -3.23 10.97 14.75
C ILE A 159 -1.93 11.68 15.09
N ALA A 160 -1.67 11.96 16.37
CA ALA A 160 -0.42 12.58 16.81
C ALA A 160 0.80 11.70 16.48
N PHE A 161 0.69 10.40 16.72
CA PHE A 161 1.71 9.42 16.37
C PHE A 161 2.01 9.43 14.86
N LEU A 162 0.99 9.34 13.98
CA LEU A 162 1.17 9.34 12.54
C LEU A 162 1.81 10.63 12.00
N LYS A 163 1.53 11.77 12.61
CA LYS A 163 2.16 13.06 12.25
C LYS A 163 3.67 13.09 12.42
N THR A 164 4.23 12.17 13.19
CA THR A 164 5.70 12.09 13.40
C THR A 164 6.42 11.45 12.21
N SER A 165 5.70 10.66 11.39
CA SER A 165 6.30 9.84 10.34
C SER A 165 5.68 10.05 8.94
N LEU A 166 4.44 10.54 8.87
CA LEU A 166 3.73 10.74 7.61
C LEU A 166 3.59 12.22 7.26
N ALA A 167 3.63 12.52 5.96
CA ALA A 167 3.24 13.83 5.44
C ALA A 167 1.78 14.14 5.81
N GLY A 168 1.48 15.40 6.11
CA GLY A 168 0.20 15.81 6.68
C GLY A 168 -1.04 15.43 5.85
N TYR A 169 -0.92 15.36 4.51
CA TYR A 169 -2.02 14.95 3.64
C TYR A 169 -2.29 13.43 3.70
N LYS A 170 -1.33 12.62 4.16
CA LYS A 170 -1.47 11.17 4.34
C LYS A 170 -2.11 10.79 5.68
N VAL A 171 -2.07 11.70 6.65
CA VAL A 171 -2.64 11.46 7.99
C VAL A 171 -4.17 11.37 7.88
N PRO A 172 -4.79 10.29 8.40
CA PRO A 172 -6.24 10.16 8.40
C PRO A 172 -6.94 11.37 9.03
N LYS A 173 -8.06 11.77 8.44
CA LYS A 173 -8.93 12.81 9.00
C LYS A 173 -9.80 12.29 10.14
N SER A 174 -10.04 10.97 10.15
CA SER A 174 -10.72 10.26 11.22
C SER A 174 -10.13 8.88 11.40
N ILE A 175 -10.04 8.44 12.66
CA ILE A 175 -9.68 7.08 13.05
C ILE A 175 -10.83 6.49 13.84
N LEU A 176 -11.43 5.43 13.32
CA LEU A 176 -12.57 4.73 13.89
C LEU A 176 -12.10 3.48 14.60
N LEU A 177 -12.39 3.36 15.87
CA LEU A 177 -12.05 2.17 16.65
C LEU A 177 -13.14 1.10 16.47
N THR A 178 -12.72 -0.16 16.41
CA THR A 178 -13.58 -1.34 16.33
C THR A 178 -12.99 -2.47 17.18
N GLU A 179 -13.84 -3.39 17.63
CA GLU A 179 -13.36 -4.59 18.34
C GLU A 179 -12.49 -5.48 17.45
N GLU A 180 -12.83 -5.57 16.15
CA GLU A 180 -12.12 -6.42 15.20
C GLU A 180 -12.14 -5.82 13.79
N VAL A 181 -10.97 -5.77 13.15
CA VAL A 181 -10.84 -5.47 11.72
C VAL A 181 -11.15 -6.74 10.92
N LYS A 182 -12.23 -6.71 10.13
CA LYS A 182 -12.64 -7.88 9.34
C LYS A 182 -11.79 -8.03 8.09
N ARG A 183 -11.13 -9.16 7.96
CA ARG A 183 -10.39 -9.55 6.77
C ARG A 183 -11.18 -10.54 5.91
N ALA A 184 -10.77 -10.66 4.65
CA ALA A 184 -11.31 -11.70 3.78
C ALA A 184 -10.90 -13.10 4.29
N PRO A 185 -11.63 -14.18 3.91
CA PRO A 185 -11.32 -15.54 4.39
C PRO A 185 -9.89 -16.04 4.12
N ASN A 186 -9.22 -15.44 3.14
CA ASN A 186 -7.81 -15.71 2.82
C ASN A 186 -6.82 -14.79 3.55
N GLY A 187 -7.27 -14.03 4.56
CA GLY A 187 -6.46 -13.10 5.35
C GLY A 187 -6.15 -11.75 4.67
N LYS A 188 -6.55 -11.54 3.42
CA LYS A 188 -6.33 -10.27 2.73
C LYS A 188 -7.20 -9.15 3.28
N ALA A 189 -6.75 -7.91 3.10
CA ALA A 189 -7.49 -6.71 3.44
C ALA A 189 -8.90 -6.70 2.80
N ASN A 190 -9.92 -6.44 3.61
CA ASN A 190 -11.30 -6.30 3.17
C ASN A 190 -11.68 -4.82 3.12
N TYR A 191 -11.14 -4.10 2.15
CA TYR A 191 -11.40 -2.66 1.99
C TYR A 191 -12.88 -2.35 1.74
N LYS A 192 -13.63 -3.28 1.16
CA LYS A 192 -15.09 -3.11 1.00
C LYS A 192 -15.77 -2.99 2.36
N TRP A 193 -15.51 -3.94 3.26
CA TRP A 193 -16.05 -3.89 4.62
C TRP A 193 -15.59 -2.62 5.37
N ALA A 194 -14.30 -2.27 5.28
CA ALA A 194 -13.77 -1.10 5.98
C ALA A 194 -14.43 0.20 5.51
N LYS A 195 -14.73 0.31 4.21
CA LYS A 195 -15.44 1.45 3.63
C LYS A 195 -16.88 1.52 4.11
N GLU A 196 -17.63 0.41 4.06
CA GLU A 196 -19.00 0.33 4.54
C GLU A 196 -19.11 0.66 6.05
N PHE A 197 -18.16 0.16 6.85
CA PHE A 197 -18.07 0.47 8.28
C PHE A 197 -17.81 1.95 8.52
N ALA A 198 -16.83 2.54 7.80
CA ALA A 198 -16.49 3.93 7.96
C ALA A 198 -17.62 4.88 7.50
N GLU A 199 -18.30 4.57 6.41
CA GLU A 199 -19.48 5.33 5.94
C GLU A 199 -20.61 5.31 6.98
N SER A 200 -20.90 4.14 7.56
CA SER A 200 -21.96 4.00 8.57
C SER A 200 -21.65 4.68 9.89
N SER A 201 -20.37 4.79 10.25
CA SER A 201 -19.95 5.39 11.52
C SER A 201 -19.83 6.93 11.48
N LEU A 202 -19.69 7.50 10.28
CA LEU A 202 -19.52 8.94 10.06
C LEU A 202 -20.75 9.64 9.43
N SER A 203 -21.87 8.92 9.27
CA SER A 203 -23.13 9.41 8.72
C SER A 203 -23.96 10.22 9.71
#